data_86caaddc7cc14070906f2fa56be3d336
#
_entry.id   86caaddc7cc14070906f2fa56be3d336
#
_cell.length_a   1.000
_cell.length_b   1.000
_cell.length_c   1.000
_cell.angle_alpha   90.00
_cell.angle_beta   90.00
_cell.angle_gamma   90.00
#
_symmetry.space_group_name_H-M   'P 1'
#
loop_
_entity.id
_entity.type
_entity.pdbx_description
1 polymer ?
#
loop_
_entity_poly.entity_id
_entity_poly.type
_entity_poly.pdbx_seq_one_letter_code
_entity_poly.pdbx_strand_id
1 'polypeptide(L)'
;WNDNQIYTPTQIQQQVLNIPEIVADLKLRYLYGFEKTIKTLHPDVYNAILSYRKPNYMPFDYYSDKFWLHWATGGTSGIVSGLKGSGKTSFALLLAEIAKRYGKIVLTNIRITDKNWEDSYFYSFSQLMEKLCDKALHIYEEKQKGHEIPGILIIFDEMTVAGVRKKKAMAGKSLNIDEFDRLTRKFYADSLYIWHYEREVPTDIRESVNFLAHKFGGTTTSGVRKRKTGMFTFIEGNNREIYYIKEIPNTNLKYITEDSAFFKMDIKM
;
A
#
# COMPACT_ATOMS: atom_id res chain seq x y z
N TRP A 1 -23.36 -25.27 4.23
CA TRP A 1 -23.64 -26.32 3.24
C TRP A 1 -24.18 -27.50 4.00
N ASN A 2 -25.42 -27.96 3.69
CA ASN A 2 -25.97 -29.16 4.27
C ASN A 2 -25.41 -30.36 3.47
N ASP A 3 -24.65 -31.22 4.09
CA ASP A 3 -23.87 -32.31 3.48
C ASP A 3 -24.65 -33.31 2.64
N ASN A 4 -25.98 -33.22 2.58
CA ASN A 4 -26.88 -34.15 1.90
C ASN A 4 -27.70 -33.54 0.75
N GLN A 5 -27.49 -32.31 0.37
CA GLN A 5 -28.20 -31.69 -0.76
C GLN A 5 -27.37 -31.73 -2.04
N ILE A 6 -27.81 -32.50 -3.02
CA ILE A 6 -27.24 -32.48 -4.38
C ILE A 6 -27.84 -31.28 -5.10
N TYR A 7 -27.05 -30.25 -5.28
CA TYR A 7 -27.44 -29.06 -6.03
C TYR A 7 -27.18 -29.26 -7.53
N THR A 8 -28.12 -28.81 -8.35
CA THR A 8 -27.89 -28.75 -9.80
C THR A 8 -26.86 -27.65 -10.12
N PRO A 9 -26.12 -27.79 -11.23
CA PRO A 9 -25.16 -26.77 -11.64
C PRO A 9 -25.76 -25.35 -11.69
N THR A 10 -27.01 -25.23 -12.10
CA THR A 10 -27.74 -23.95 -12.18
C THR A 10 -28.05 -23.38 -10.79
N GLN A 11 -28.38 -24.24 -9.82
CA GLN A 11 -28.62 -23.79 -8.45
C GLN A 11 -27.34 -23.34 -7.76
N ILE A 12 -26.23 -24.06 -8.00
CA ILE A 12 -24.90 -23.64 -7.51
C ILE A 12 -24.52 -22.31 -8.16
N GLN A 13 -24.74 -22.17 -9.46
CA GLN A 13 -24.48 -20.93 -10.18
C GLN A 13 -25.27 -19.75 -9.62
N GLN A 14 -26.57 -19.92 -9.36
CA GLN A 14 -27.43 -18.89 -8.79
C GLN A 14 -27.02 -18.54 -7.33
N GLN A 15 -26.68 -19.52 -6.53
CA GLN A 15 -26.22 -19.28 -5.16
C GLN A 15 -24.86 -18.57 -5.12
N VAL A 16 -23.92 -18.98 -5.97
CA VAL A 16 -22.61 -18.32 -6.09
C VAL A 16 -22.75 -16.91 -6.60
N LEU A 17 -23.71 -16.65 -7.51
CA LEU A 17 -23.99 -15.32 -8.06
C LEU A 17 -24.62 -14.37 -7.05
N ASN A 18 -25.39 -14.90 -6.09
CA ASN A 18 -26.12 -14.10 -5.10
C ASN A 18 -25.34 -13.83 -3.80
N ILE A 19 -24.10 -14.34 -3.67
CA ILE A 19 -23.32 -14.18 -2.44
C ILE A 19 -21.91 -13.69 -2.78
N PRO A 20 -21.76 -12.37 -3.09
CA PRO A 20 -20.46 -11.77 -3.44
C PRO A 20 -19.40 -11.99 -2.35
N GLU A 21 -19.80 -12.06 -1.10
CA GLU A 21 -18.92 -12.24 0.07
C GLU A 21 -18.35 -13.66 0.15
N ILE A 22 -19.15 -14.69 -0.13
CA ILE A 22 -18.65 -16.08 -0.18
C ILE A 22 -17.69 -16.25 -1.37
N VAL A 23 -17.95 -15.59 -2.49
CA VAL A 23 -17.02 -15.59 -3.63
C VAL A 23 -15.69 -14.91 -3.26
N ALA A 24 -15.71 -13.90 -2.43
CA ALA A 24 -14.50 -13.26 -1.95
C ALA A 24 -13.72 -14.14 -0.97
N ASP A 25 -14.39 -14.83 -0.08
CA ASP A 25 -13.77 -15.70 0.94
C ASP A 25 -13.30 -17.05 0.36
N LEU A 26 -14.06 -17.64 -0.55
CA LEU A 26 -13.65 -18.80 -1.34
C LEU A 26 -12.44 -18.51 -2.24
N LYS A 27 -12.16 -17.23 -2.57
CA LYS A 27 -10.98 -16.82 -3.33
C LYS A 27 -9.65 -17.15 -2.66
N LEU A 28 -9.59 -17.28 -1.36
CA LEU A 28 -8.30 -17.22 -0.66
C LEU A 28 -7.78 -18.55 -0.10
N ARG A 29 -8.60 -19.52 0.22
CA ARG A 29 -8.14 -20.72 0.94
C ARG A 29 -8.52 -22.08 0.36
N TYR A 30 -9.64 -22.21 -0.34
CA TYR A 30 -10.18 -23.50 -0.70
C TYR A 30 -10.16 -23.86 -2.19
N LEU A 31 -9.89 -22.91 -3.07
CA LEU A 31 -10.05 -23.09 -4.52
C LEU A 31 -8.92 -23.84 -5.21
N TYR A 32 -7.73 -23.92 -4.65
CA TYR A 32 -6.62 -24.62 -5.32
C TYR A 32 -6.84 -26.12 -5.46
N GLY A 33 -7.46 -26.77 -4.46
CA GLY A 33 -7.83 -28.18 -4.54
C GLY A 33 -9.13 -28.44 -5.32
N PHE A 34 -10.10 -27.57 -5.14
CA PHE A 34 -11.43 -27.66 -5.79
C PHE A 34 -11.41 -27.23 -7.26
N GLU A 35 -10.47 -26.36 -7.65
CA GLU A 35 -10.38 -25.80 -8.99
C GLU A 35 -10.29 -26.88 -10.07
N LYS A 36 -9.45 -27.87 -9.86
CA LYS A 36 -9.27 -28.98 -10.81
C LYS A 36 -10.55 -29.82 -10.90
N THR A 37 -11.19 -30.09 -9.78
CA THR A 37 -12.42 -30.88 -9.71
C THR A 37 -13.61 -30.16 -10.34
N ILE A 38 -13.83 -28.89 -10.01
CA ILE A 38 -14.91 -28.08 -10.60
C ILE A 38 -14.71 -27.89 -12.11
N LYS A 39 -13.49 -27.65 -12.57
CA LYS A 39 -13.16 -27.52 -13.98
C LYS A 39 -13.52 -28.79 -14.77
N THR A 40 -13.29 -29.96 -14.16
CA THR A 40 -13.54 -31.26 -14.80
C THR A 40 -14.99 -31.67 -14.75
N LEU A 41 -15.66 -31.50 -13.60
CA LEU A 41 -17.00 -31.98 -13.39
C LEU A 41 -18.09 -30.97 -13.79
N HIS A 42 -17.79 -29.67 -13.69
CA HIS A 42 -18.74 -28.57 -13.91
C HIS A 42 -18.08 -27.40 -14.63
N PRO A 43 -17.72 -27.55 -15.93
CA PRO A 43 -17.01 -26.52 -16.69
C PRO A 43 -17.78 -25.19 -16.77
N ASP A 44 -19.11 -25.22 -16.78
CA ASP A 44 -19.92 -24.01 -16.84
C ASP A 44 -19.85 -23.21 -15.53
N VAL A 45 -19.89 -23.91 -14.38
CA VAL A 45 -19.71 -23.32 -13.06
C VAL A 45 -18.30 -22.76 -12.93
N TYR A 46 -17.30 -23.49 -13.42
CA TYR A 46 -15.91 -23.02 -13.45
C TYR A 46 -15.76 -21.75 -14.29
N ASN A 47 -16.36 -21.72 -15.49
CA ASN A 47 -16.33 -20.55 -16.35
C ASN A 47 -17.07 -19.34 -15.75
N ALA A 48 -18.20 -19.59 -15.07
CA ALA A 48 -18.89 -18.55 -14.31
C ALA A 48 -18.01 -18.00 -13.18
N ILE A 49 -17.37 -18.86 -12.39
CA ILE A 49 -16.41 -18.46 -11.35
C ILE A 49 -15.24 -17.69 -11.95
N LEU A 50 -14.71 -18.11 -13.12
CA LEU A 50 -13.65 -17.38 -13.81
C LEU A 50 -14.10 -16.01 -14.33
N SER A 51 -15.34 -15.87 -14.79
CA SER A 51 -15.87 -14.57 -15.22
C SER A 51 -15.96 -13.58 -14.06
N TYR A 52 -16.31 -14.08 -12.86
CA TYR A 52 -16.25 -13.30 -11.62
C TYR A 52 -14.82 -13.02 -11.14
N ARG A 53 -13.88 -13.91 -11.46
CA ARG A 53 -12.47 -13.76 -11.09
C ARG A 53 -11.70 -12.81 -12.00
N LYS A 54 -12.23 -12.43 -13.14
CA LYS A 54 -11.60 -11.39 -13.96
C LYS A 54 -11.75 -10.08 -13.20
N PRO A 55 -10.66 -9.57 -12.60
CA PRO A 55 -10.75 -8.32 -11.89
C PRO A 55 -11.20 -7.25 -12.89
N ASN A 56 -12.19 -6.44 -12.48
CA ASN A 56 -12.57 -5.29 -13.26
C ASN A 56 -11.46 -4.25 -13.11
N TYR A 57 -10.59 -4.16 -14.11
CA TYR A 57 -9.51 -3.19 -14.12
C TYR A 57 -10.02 -1.82 -14.51
N MET A 58 -9.98 -0.89 -13.58
CA MET A 58 -10.25 0.51 -13.83
C MET A 58 -8.95 1.25 -14.17
N PRO A 59 -8.95 2.19 -15.14
CA PRO A 59 -7.80 3.04 -15.39
C PRO A 59 -7.47 3.91 -14.16
N PHE A 60 -6.19 4.22 -13.97
CA PHE A 60 -5.76 5.09 -12.86
C PHE A 60 -6.47 6.47 -12.91
N ASP A 61 -6.62 7.02 -14.10
CA ASP A 61 -7.24 8.34 -14.32
C ASP A 61 -8.77 8.36 -14.06
N TYR A 62 -9.39 7.20 -13.84
CA TYR A 62 -10.77 7.13 -13.37
C TYR A 62 -10.91 7.71 -11.96
N TYR A 63 -9.85 7.64 -11.17
CA TYR A 63 -9.81 8.15 -9.82
C TYR A 63 -9.18 9.53 -9.79
N SER A 64 -9.83 10.46 -9.08
CA SER A 64 -9.31 11.82 -8.92
C SER A 64 -8.09 11.86 -7.98
N ASP A 65 -7.28 12.90 -8.09
CA ASP A 65 -6.20 13.18 -7.14
C ASP A 65 -6.72 13.25 -5.69
N LYS A 66 -7.94 13.78 -5.46
CA LYS A 66 -8.56 13.84 -4.14
C LYS A 66 -8.86 12.46 -3.57
N PHE A 67 -9.23 11.49 -4.43
CA PHE A 67 -9.41 10.09 -4.02
C PHE A 67 -8.07 9.52 -3.50
N TRP A 68 -6.99 9.68 -4.27
CA TRP A 68 -5.68 9.21 -3.86
C TRP A 68 -5.17 9.92 -2.60
N LEU A 69 -5.42 11.23 -2.51
CA LEU A 69 -5.06 12.01 -1.33
C LEU A 69 -5.80 11.50 -0.09
N HIS A 70 -7.07 11.19 -0.19
CA HIS A 70 -7.87 10.66 0.91
C HIS A 70 -7.33 9.31 1.40
N TRP A 71 -7.15 8.36 0.50
CA TRP A 71 -6.79 7.00 0.88
C TRP A 71 -5.30 6.81 1.21
N ALA A 72 -4.43 7.40 0.43
CA ALA A 72 -2.99 7.23 0.62
C ALA A 72 -2.39 8.15 1.68
N THR A 73 -3.10 9.20 2.08
CA THR A 73 -2.59 10.24 2.96
C THR A 73 -3.64 10.81 3.92
N GLY A 74 -4.72 10.10 4.13
CA GLY A 74 -5.91 10.59 4.84
C GLY A 74 -5.92 10.37 6.35
N GLY A 75 -4.80 10.54 7.04
CA GLY A 75 -4.72 10.44 8.51
C GLY A 75 -4.35 9.05 9.02
N THR A 76 -3.80 8.20 8.16
CA THR A 76 -3.44 6.82 8.47
C THR A 76 -2.25 6.34 7.63
N SER A 77 -1.79 5.16 7.94
CA SER A 77 -0.64 4.56 7.26
C SER A 77 -1.06 3.75 6.04
N GLY A 78 -0.18 3.67 5.06
CA GLY A 78 -0.34 2.85 3.88
C GLY A 78 0.86 1.94 3.62
N ILE A 79 0.64 0.84 2.89
CA ILE A 79 1.69 -0.09 2.46
C ILE A 79 1.65 -0.24 0.95
N VAL A 80 2.83 -0.11 0.32
CA VAL A 80 3.05 -0.42 -1.09
C VAL A 80 3.95 -1.63 -1.18
N SER A 81 3.43 -2.74 -1.70
CA SER A 81 4.15 -4.00 -1.85
C SER A 81 4.25 -4.46 -3.32
N GLY A 82 5.09 -5.43 -3.58
CA GLY A 82 5.24 -6.06 -4.90
C GLY A 82 6.68 -6.45 -5.22
N LEU A 83 6.87 -7.24 -6.25
CA LEU A 83 8.17 -7.76 -6.67
C LEU A 83 9.15 -6.64 -7.06
N LYS A 84 10.46 -6.95 -7.02
CA LYS A 84 11.50 -6.04 -7.51
C LYS A 84 11.21 -5.61 -8.95
N GLY A 85 11.28 -4.31 -9.19
CA GLY A 85 11.00 -3.72 -10.50
C GLY A 85 9.51 -3.62 -10.86
N SER A 86 8.57 -3.83 -9.92
CA SER A 86 7.13 -3.64 -10.16
C SER A 86 6.68 -2.16 -10.20
N GLY A 87 7.58 -1.22 -9.89
CA GLY A 87 7.28 0.22 -9.87
C GLY A 87 6.67 0.70 -8.56
N LYS A 88 6.98 0.05 -7.43
CA LYS A 88 6.53 0.49 -6.08
C LYS A 88 6.98 1.90 -5.74
N THR A 89 8.29 2.12 -5.84
CA THR A 89 8.91 3.42 -5.54
C THR A 89 8.35 4.52 -6.45
N SER A 90 8.23 4.25 -7.76
CA SER A 90 7.61 5.19 -8.71
C SER A 90 6.16 5.52 -8.33
N PHE A 91 5.39 4.53 -7.88
CA PHE A 91 4.01 4.75 -7.45
C PHE A 91 3.94 5.57 -6.15
N ALA A 92 4.77 5.25 -5.16
CA ALA A 92 4.82 6.03 -3.92
C ALA A 92 5.21 7.49 -4.17
N LEU A 93 6.17 7.74 -5.08
CA LEU A 93 6.54 9.09 -5.48
C LEU A 93 5.46 9.81 -6.29
N LEU A 94 4.66 9.10 -7.08
CA LEU A 94 3.47 9.66 -7.72
C LEU A 94 2.46 10.15 -6.66
N LEU A 95 2.24 9.37 -5.61
CA LEU A 95 1.40 9.80 -4.48
C LEU A 95 2.02 11.01 -3.74
N ALA A 96 3.35 11.05 -3.63
CA ALA A 96 4.06 12.21 -3.08
C ALA A 96 3.84 13.48 -3.92
N GLU A 97 3.90 13.37 -5.25
CA GLU A 97 3.61 14.50 -6.16
C GLU A 97 2.17 15.00 -5.96
N ILE A 98 1.21 14.08 -5.86
CA ILE A 98 -0.19 14.42 -5.59
C ILE A 98 -0.29 15.13 -4.23
N ALA A 99 0.26 14.54 -3.17
CA ALA A 99 0.22 15.11 -1.82
C ALA A 99 0.83 16.53 -1.76
N LYS A 100 2.00 16.72 -2.39
CA LYS A 100 2.67 18.03 -2.46
C LYS A 100 1.85 19.06 -3.24
N ARG A 101 1.19 18.65 -4.32
CA ARG A 101 0.30 19.53 -5.12
C ARG A 101 -0.86 20.06 -4.29
N TYR A 102 -1.33 19.30 -3.32
CA TYR A 102 -2.37 19.70 -2.37
C TYR A 102 -1.83 20.32 -1.08
N GLY A 103 -0.57 20.72 -1.06
CA GLY A 103 0.05 21.46 0.02
C GLY A 103 0.58 20.62 1.19
N LYS A 104 0.56 19.26 1.11
CA LYS A 104 1.22 18.44 2.12
C LYS A 104 2.73 18.60 2.06
N ILE A 105 3.36 18.60 3.22
CA ILE A 105 4.79 18.49 3.36
C ILE A 105 5.19 17.03 3.15
N VAL A 106 6.17 16.75 2.29
CA VAL A 106 6.62 15.36 2.05
C VAL A 106 8.01 15.17 2.63
N LEU A 107 8.18 14.08 3.40
CA LEU A 107 9.47 13.60 3.90
C LEU A 107 9.71 12.18 3.37
N THR A 108 10.92 11.88 2.90
CA THR A 108 11.24 10.57 2.32
C THR A 108 12.72 10.22 2.45
N ASN A 109 13.01 8.93 2.60
CA ASN A 109 14.38 8.42 2.50
C ASN A 109 14.81 8.09 1.06
N ILE A 110 13.97 8.44 0.08
CA ILE A 110 14.32 8.36 -1.34
C ILE A 110 14.90 9.69 -1.77
N ARG A 111 16.13 9.66 -2.31
CA ARG A 111 16.77 10.88 -2.79
C ARG A 111 16.20 11.32 -4.13
N ILE A 112 15.46 12.42 -4.12
CA ILE A 112 14.90 13.06 -5.30
C ILE A 112 15.88 14.13 -5.76
N THR A 113 16.21 14.15 -7.06
CA THR A 113 17.25 15.06 -7.60
C THR A 113 16.71 16.43 -8.00
N ASP A 114 15.42 16.67 -7.88
CA ASP A 114 14.80 17.98 -8.09
C ASP A 114 15.04 18.89 -6.87
N LYS A 115 15.54 20.11 -7.09
CA LYS A 115 15.83 21.10 -6.05
C LYS A 115 14.63 21.41 -5.15
N ASN A 116 13.43 21.39 -5.68
CA ASN A 116 12.19 21.62 -4.91
C ASN A 116 11.89 20.51 -3.88
N TRP A 117 12.69 19.43 -3.88
CA TRP A 117 12.53 18.27 -3.00
C TRP A 117 13.74 18.06 -2.07
N GLU A 118 14.76 18.93 -2.10
CA GLU A 118 15.96 18.77 -1.25
C GLU A 118 15.63 18.68 0.24
N ASP A 119 14.69 19.50 0.72
CA ASP A 119 14.25 19.50 2.12
C ASP A 119 13.42 18.27 2.51
N SER A 120 12.95 17.51 1.54
CA SER A 120 12.15 16.30 1.77
C SER A 120 12.99 15.09 2.17
N TYR A 121 14.30 15.09 1.89
CA TYR A 121 15.16 13.91 2.08
C TYR A 121 15.64 13.76 3.53
N PHE A 122 15.62 12.52 4.02
CA PHE A 122 16.28 12.13 5.27
C PHE A 122 16.99 10.78 5.10
N TYR A 123 18.15 10.64 5.72
CA TYR A 123 18.99 9.42 5.63
C TYR A 123 19.03 8.63 6.93
N SER A 124 18.52 9.19 8.04
CA SER A 124 18.45 8.52 9.32
C SER A 124 17.16 8.83 10.06
N PHE A 125 16.87 8.01 11.06
CA PHE A 125 15.68 8.22 11.89
C PHE A 125 15.80 9.47 12.76
N SER A 126 16.98 9.77 13.28
CA SER A 126 17.24 10.99 14.06
C SER A 126 16.97 12.24 13.21
N GLN A 127 17.45 12.28 11.97
CA GLN A 127 17.18 13.38 11.06
C GLN A 127 15.68 13.47 10.69
N LEU A 128 15.02 12.34 10.51
CA LEU A 128 13.55 12.33 10.29
C LEU A 128 12.84 12.96 11.48
N MET A 129 13.19 12.59 12.72
CA MET A 129 12.53 13.14 13.91
C MET A 129 12.76 14.64 14.06
N GLU A 130 13.96 15.13 13.78
CA GLU A 130 14.28 16.57 13.77
C GLU A 130 13.37 17.29 12.76
N LYS A 131 13.39 16.87 11.49
CA LYS A 131 12.54 17.44 10.46
C LYS A 131 11.05 17.37 10.79
N LEU A 132 10.61 16.24 11.34
CA LEU A 132 9.21 16.01 11.71
C LEU A 132 8.76 16.98 12.81
N CYS A 133 9.58 17.18 13.84
CA CYS A 133 9.30 18.15 14.90
C CYS A 133 9.23 19.58 14.35
N ASP A 134 10.18 19.99 13.53
CA ASP A 134 10.20 21.33 12.92
C ASP A 134 8.98 21.59 12.04
N LYS A 135 8.63 20.62 11.18
CA LYS A 135 7.46 20.76 10.30
C LYS A 135 6.14 20.69 11.07
N ALA A 136 6.05 19.88 12.11
CA ALA A 136 4.87 19.83 12.97
C ALA A 136 4.66 21.13 13.76
N LEU A 137 5.75 21.71 14.26
CA LEU A 137 5.69 23.01 14.92
C LEU A 137 5.21 24.10 13.95
N HIS A 138 5.78 24.14 12.74
CA HIS A 138 5.34 25.06 11.69
C HIS A 138 3.83 24.90 11.38
N ILE A 139 3.33 23.66 11.23
CA ILE A 139 1.91 23.40 11.01
C ILE A 139 1.07 23.91 12.18
N TYR A 140 1.53 23.68 13.41
CA TYR A 140 0.84 24.17 14.60
C TYR A 140 0.74 25.70 14.61
N GLU A 141 1.85 26.40 14.34
CA GLU A 141 1.89 27.87 14.29
C GLU A 141 1.00 28.45 13.20
N GLU A 142 1.01 27.85 12.00
CA GLU A 142 0.13 28.29 10.90
C GLU A 142 -1.36 28.08 11.22
N LYS A 143 -1.70 26.96 11.88
CA LYS A 143 -3.07 26.73 12.35
C LYS A 143 -3.54 27.77 13.37
N GLN A 144 -2.63 28.24 14.25
CA GLN A 144 -2.95 29.33 15.19
C GLN A 144 -3.25 30.66 14.49
N LYS A 145 -2.67 30.86 13.30
CA LYS A 145 -2.91 32.03 12.43
C LYS A 145 -4.16 31.87 11.54
N GLY A 146 -4.84 30.73 11.61
CA GLY A 146 -6.01 30.41 10.78
C GLY A 146 -5.67 29.85 9.40
N HIS A 147 -4.41 29.49 9.14
CA HIS A 147 -4.00 28.83 7.89
C HIS A 147 -4.08 27.31 8.03
N GLU A 148 -4.71 26.64 7.06
CA GLU A 148 -4.78 25.19 7.02
C GLU A 148 -3.64 24.61 6.19
N ILE A 149 -2.71 23.87 6.83
CA ILE A 149 -1.74 23.01 6.17
C ILE A 149 -2.23 21.56 6.29
N PRO A 150 -2.37 20.82 5.16
CA PRO A 150 -2.97 19.48 5.17
C PRO A 150 -2.16 18.38 5.89
N GLY A 151 -1.00 18.72 6.45
CA GLY A 151 -0.17 17.79 7.21
C GLY A 151 1.08 17.33 6.47
N ILE A 152 1.67 16.23 6.95
CA ILE A 152 2.93 15.67 6.46
C ILE A 152 2.68 14.29 5.89
N LEU A 153 3.32 13.93 4.79
CA LEU A 153 3.41 12.55 4.28
C LEU A 153 4.85 12.07 4.42
N ILE A 154 5.04 10.97 5.14
CA ILE A 154 6.34 10.33 5.30
C ILE A 154 6.37 9.08 4.42
N ILE A 155 7.37 8.95 3.56
CA ILE A 155 7.56 7.77 2.70
C ILE A 155 8.85 7.07 3.07
N PHE A 156 8.72 5.78 3.40
CA PHE A 156 9.84 4.90 3.68
C PHE A 156 10.00 3.87 2.57
N ASP A 157 11.13 3.87 1.89
CA ASP A 157 11.51 2.81 0.94
C ASP A 157 12.50 1.83 1.59
N GLU A 158 12.50 0.58 1.10
CA GLU A 158 13.42 -0.48 1.52
C GLU A 158 13.35 -0.82 3.05
N MET A 159 12.16 -0.80 3.63
CA MET A 159 11.99 -1.07 5.07
C MET A 159 12.50 -2.46 5.51
N THR A 160 12.59 -3.41 4.59
CA THR A 160 13.19 -4.72 4.84
C THR A 160 14.68 -4.66 5.16
N VAL A 161 15.40 -3.70 4.57
CA VAL A 161 16.86 -3.53 4.75
C VAL A 161 17.16 -2.74 6.03
N ALA A 162 16.30 -1.83 6.43
CA ALA A 162 16.46 -1.00 7.62
C ALA A 162 16.44 -1.77 8.96
N GLY A 163 16.42 -3.11 8.92
CA GLY A 163 16.49 -3.95 10.12
C GLY A 163 15.15 -4.19 10.82
N VAL A 164 14.04 -3.72 10.22
CA VAL A 164 12.68 -4.00 10.69
C VAL A 164 12.28 -5.43 10.35
N ARG A 165 13.13 -6.38 10.66
CA ARG A 165 12.81 -7.80 10.55
C ARG A 165 12.00 -8.25 11.75
N LYS A 166 10.97 -9.09 11.50
CA LYS A 166 10.25 -9.84 12.52
C LYS A 166 11.18 -10.24 13.65
N LYS A 167 10.86 -9.82 14.85
CA LYS A 167 11.47 -10.17 16.12
C LYS A 167 12.40 -11.39 16.06
N LYS A 168 13.71 -11.16 15.97
CA LYS A 168 14.63 -11.89 16.86
C LYS A 168 15.07 -10.84 17.85
N ALA A 169 14.53 -10.99 19.03
CA ALA A 169 14.83 -10.15 20.17
C ALA A 169 16.34 -10.13 20.39
N MET A 170 16.98 -9.04 19.97
CA MET A 170 18.18 -8.59 20.64
C MET A 170 17.74 -7.45 21.52
N ALA A 171 17.85 -7.68 22.79
CA ALA A 171 17.59 -6.75 23.87
C ALA A 171 18.36 -5.45 23.64
N GLY A 172 17.68 -4.44 23.21
CA GLY A 172 18.22 -3.10 23.05
C GLY A 172 17.16 -2.23 22.40
N LYS A 173 16.53 -1.41 23.21
CA LYS A 173 15.56 -0.35 22.92
C LYS A 173 15.63 0.21 21.49
N SER A 174 15.06 -0.49 20.52
CA SER A 174 14.76 0.06 19.21
C SER A 174 13.34 0.62 19.29
N LEU A 175 13.16 1.84 18.84
CA LEU A 175 11.83 2.40 18.67
C LEU A 175 11.06 1.43 17.77
N ASN A 176 9.97 0.89 18.30
CA ASN A 176 9.14 0.00 17.53
C ASN A 176 8.45 0.86 16.45
N ILE A 177 8.44 0.43 15.19
CA ILE A 177 7.75 1.15 14.11
C ILE A 177 6.28 1.38 14.49
N ASP A 178 5.69 0.47 15.25
CA ASP A 178 4.34 0.62 15.79
C ASP A 178 4.21 1.81 16.72
N GLU A 179 5.19 2.05 17.57
CA GLU A 179 5.23 3.23 18.45
C GLU A 179 5.39 4.51 17.61
N PHE A 180 6.25 4.46 16.59
CA PHE A 180 6.42 5.57 15.67
C PHE A 180 5.10 5.87 14.92
N ASP A 181 4.45 4.86 14.36
CA ASP A 181 3.19 5.03 13.64
C ASP A 181 2.06 5.62 14.51
N ARG A 182 2.04 5.27 15.80
CA ARG A 182 1.14 5.89 16.78
C ARG A 182 1.49 7.35 17.07
N LEU A 183 2.79 7.68 17.03
CA LEU A 183 3.26 9.05 17.26
C LEU A 183 3.04 9.96 16.04
N THR A 184 3.07 9.44 14.80
CA THR A 184 2.95 10.24 13.58
C THR A 184 1.68 11.09 13.58
N ARG A 185 0.57 10.57 14.10
CA ARG A 185 -0.69 11.31 14.23
C ARG A 185 -0.57 12.59 15.08
N LYS A 186 0.28 12.56 16.13
CA LYS A 186 0.55 13.73 16.96
C LYS A 186 1.36 14.80 16.24
N PHE A 187 2.07 14.41 15.20
CA PHE A 187 2.85 15.30 14.34
C PHE A 187 2.13 15.69 13.06
N TYR A 188 0.83 15.47 12.97
CA TYR A 188 0.03 15.71 11.74
C TYR A 188 0.56 14.93 10.53
N ALA A 189 1.13 13.75 10.76
CA ALA A 189 1.81 12.98 9.73
C ALA A 189 1.10 11.67 9.41
N ASP A 190 1.15 11.29 8.13
CA ASP A 190 0.75 10.00 7.59
C ASP A 190 2.00 9.26 7.11
N SER A 191 1.99 7.94 7.14
CA SER A 191 3.13 7.12 6.74
C SER A 191 2.80 6.23 5.56
N LEU A 192 3.71 6.14 4.58
CA LEU A 192 3.63 5.22 3.46
C LEU A 192 4.89 4.34 3.44
N TYR A 193 4.70 3.05 3.63
CA TYR A 193 5.78 2.08 3.72
C TYR A 193 5.90 1.26 2.44
N ILE A 194 7.10 1.15 1.88
CA ILE A 194 7.38 0.33 0.70
C ILE A 194 8.09 -0.96 1.14
N TRP A 195 7.49 -2.12 0.78
CA TRP A 195 7.98 -3.44 1.09
C TRP A 195 8.12 -4.32 -0.15
N HIS A 196 9.07 -5.26 -0.13
CA HIS A 196 9.18 -6.22 -1.22
C HIS A 196 8.02 -7.22 -1.22
N TYR A 197 7.64 -7.71 -0.03
CA TYR A 197 6.55 -8.68 0.12
C TYR A 197 5.64 -8.27 1.27
N GLU A 198 4.34 -8.30 1.05
CA GLU A 198 3.34 -8.01 2.08
C GLU A 198 3.48 -8.90 3.33
N ARG A 199 3.86 -10.17 3.14
CA ARG A 199 4.09 -11.13 4.24
C ARG A 199 5.25 -10.76 5.16
N GLU A 200 6.14 -9.88 4.72
CA GLU A 200 7.29 -9.42 5.51
C GLU A 200 6.94 -8.22 6.38
N VAL A 201 5.82 -7.57 6.11
CA VAL A 201 5.31 -6.47 6.93
C VAL A 201 4.91 -7.02 8.30
N PRO A 202 5.37 -6.41 9.39
CA PRO A 202 4.92 -6.75 10.73
C PRO A 202 3.39 -6.72 10.82
N THR A 203 2.82 -7.66 11.57
CA THR A 203 1.36 -7.82 11.69
C THR A 203 0.71 -6.54 12.20
N ASP A 204 1.32 -5.93 13.22
CA ASP A 204 0.82 -4.73 13.88
C ASP A 204 0.69 -3.54 12.88
N ILE A 205 1.71 -3.36 12.01
CA ILE A 205 1.66 -2.33 10.95
C ILE A 205 0.57 -2.68 9.94
N ARG A 206 0.49 -3.95 9.53
CA ARG A 206 -0.51 -4.38 8.54
C ARG A 206 -1.94 -4.24 9.03
N GLU A 207 -2.16 -4.33 10.34
CA GLU A 207 -3.47 -4.14 10.97
C GLU A 207 -3.81 -2.67 11.22
N SER A 208 -2.80 -1.80 11.28
CA SER A 208 -2.99 -0.35 11.51
C SER A 208 -3.22 0.46 10.25
N VAL A 209 -2.93 -0.10 9.06
CA VAL A 209 -3.04 0.65 7.80
C VAL A 209 -4.46 0.64 7.24
N ASN A 210 -4.83 1.72 6.56
CA ASN A 210 -6.09 1.82 5.81
C ASN A 210 -5.91 1.65 4.30
N PHE A 211 -4.66 1.51 3.82
CA PHE A 211 -4.36 1.40 2.42
C PHE A 211 -3.28 0.36 2.15
N LEU A 212 -3.60 -0.62 1.31
CA LEU A 212 -2.65 -1.63 0.83
C LEU A 212 -2.60 -1.57 -0.70
N ALA A 213 -1.44 -1.31 -1.25
CA ALA A 213 -1.19 -1.36 -2.68
C ALA A 213 -0.25 -2.51 -3.03
N HIS A 214 -0.73 -3.47 -3.78
CA HIS A 214 0.12 -4.53 -4.35
C HIS A 214 0.38 -4.26 -5.82
N LYS A 215 1.60 -3.83 -6.15
CA LYS A 215 2.04 -3.58 -7.52
C LYS A 215 2.41 -4.88 -8.21
N PHE A 216 1.75 -5.17 -9.32
CA PHE A 216 2.10 -6.33 -10.12
C PHE A 216 3.39 -6.08 -10.89
N GLY A 217 4.31 -7.03 -10.77
CA GLY A 217 5.55 -7.06 -11.52
C GLY A 217 5.65 -8.35 -12.30
N GLY A 218 6.34 -8.33 -13.42
CA GLY A 218 6.63 -9.52 -14.19
C GLY A 218 6.64 -9.25 -15.69
N THR A 219 7.25 -10.19 -16.42
CA THR A 219 7.20 -10.26 -17.86
C THR A 219 5.99 -11.09 -18.24
N THR A 220 5.11 -10.56 -19.08
CA THR A 220 4.12 -11.39 -19.76
C THR A 220 4.83 -12.26 -20.81
N THR A 221 4.16 -13.30 -21.30
CA THR A 221 4.62 -14.11 -22.45
C THR A 221 4.95 -13.25 -23.70
N SER A 222 4.41 -12.04 -23.78
CA SER A 222 4.71 -11.04 -24.82
C SER A 222 5.87 -10.10 -24.49
N GLY A 223 6.61 -10.33 -23.40
CA GLY A 223 7.74 -9.48 -23.00
C GLY A 223 7.35 -8.13 -22.39
N VAL A 224 6.08 -7.77 -22.36
CA VAL A 224 5.59 -6.50 -21.79
C VAL A 224 5.45 -6.61 -20.28
N ARG A 225 6.20 -5.79 -19.55
CA ARG A 225 6.11 -5.75 -18.09
C ARG A 225 4.82 -5.10 -17.63
N LYS A 226 4.02 -5.81 -16.82
CA LYS A 226 2.79 -5.28 -16.19
C LYS A 226 3.05 -4.30 -15.06
N ARG A 227 4.04 -3.41 -15.21
CA ARG A 227 4.43 -2.43 -14.16
C ARG A 227 3.33 -1.40 -13.85
N LYS A 228 2.40 -1.23 -14.79
CA LYS A 228 1.34 -0.22 -14.69
C LYS A 228 0.04 -0.75 -14.09
N THR A 229 0.09 -1.89 -13.42
CA THR A 229 -1.11 -2.48 -12.81
C THR A 229 -0.87 -2.82 -11.35
N GLY A 230 -1.94 -2.85 -10.56
CA GLY A 230 -1.90 -3.25 -9.16
C GLY A 230 -3.27 -3.60 -8.62
N MET A 231 -3.26 -4.28 -7.49
CA MET A 231 -4.41 -4.52 -6.64
C MET A 231 -4.31 -3.59 -5.43
N PHE A 232 -5.37 -2.87 -5.16
CA PHE A 232 -5.45 -1.87 -4.11
C PHE A 232 -6.57 -2.27 -3.16
N THR A 233 -6.25 -2.32 -1.88
CA THR A 233 -7.23 -2.58 -0.82
C THR A 233 -7.36 -1.33 0.02
N PHE A 234 -8.57 -0.81 0.09
CA PHE A 234 -8.95 0.31 0.93
C PHE A 234 -9.69 -0.24 2.14
N ILE A 235 -9.33 0.20 3.33
CA ILE A 235 -9.82 -0.33 4.60
C ILE A 235 -10.45 0.83 5.38
N GLU A 236 -11.75 0.72 5.62
CA GLU A 236 -12.50 1.67 6.45
C GLU A 236 -13.25 0.89 7.54
N GLY A 237 -12.72 0.91 8.75
CA GLY A 237 -13.22 0.10 9.84
C GLY A 237 -13.14 -1.40 9.52
N ASN A 238 -14.29 -2.07 9.47
CA ASN A 238 -14.38 -3.49 9.10
C ASN A 238 -14.55 -3.72 7.59
N ASN A 239 -14.77 -2.66 6.82
CA ASN A 239 -14.96 -2.76 5.37
C ASN A 239 -13.61 -2.82 4.66
N ARG A 240 -13.52 -3.74 3.69
CA ARG A 240 -12.35 -3.89 2.81
C ARG A 240 -12.82 -3.88 1.38
N GLU A 241 -12.46 -2.84 0.65
CA GLU A 241 -12.76 -2.72 -0.76
C GLU A 241 -11.51 -2.99 -1.59
N ILE A 242 -11.64 -3.88 -2.59
CA ILE A 242 -10.52 -4.28 -3.45
C ILE A 242 -10.76 -3.75 -4.86
N TYR A 243 -9.81 -2.97 -5.34
CA TYR A 243 -9.80 -2.41 -6.68
C TYR A 243 -8.61 -2.93 -7.48
N TYR A 244 -8.85 -3.16 -8.75
CA TYR A 244 -7.79 -3.50 -9.70
C TYR A 244 -7.60 -2.30 -10.63
N ILE A 245 -6.40 -1.73 -10.61
CA ILE A 245 -6.09 -0.49 -11.31
C ILE A 245 -5.01 -0.75 -12.35
N LYS A 246 -5.25 -0.28 -13.57
CA LYS A 246 -4.34 -0.34 -14.71
C LYS A 246 -3.88 1.07 -15.10
N GLU A 247 -2.89 1.10 -15.99
CA GLU A 247 -2.41 2.35 -16.58
C GLU A 247 -1.87 3.36 -15.55
N ILE A 248 -1.36 2.82 -14.41
CA ILE A 248 -0.75 3.66 -13.39
C ILE A 248 0.45 4.37 -14.00
N PRO A 249 0.46 5.72 -14.06
CA PRO A 249 1.57 6.45 -14.63
C PRO A 249 2.85 6.30 -13.79
N ASN A 250 3.98 6.52 -14.40
CA ASN A 250 5.22 6.70 -13.65
C ASN A 250 5.23 8.11 -13.05
N THR A 251 5.93 8.28 -11.93
CA THR A 251 6.26 9.61 -11.43
C THR A 251 7.12 10.38 -12.45
N ASN A 252 6.96 11.68 -12.49
CA ASN A 252 7.83 12.57 -13.27
C ASN A 252 9.14 12.89 -12.54
N LEU A 253 9.24 12.56 -11.25
CA LEU A 253 10.42 12.82 -10.43
C LEU A 253 11.60 11.94 -10.85
N LYS A 254 12.76 12.54 -10.92
CA LYS A 254 14.04 11.82 -11.04
C LYS A 254 14.54 11.50 -9.63
N TYR A 255 14.83 10.22 -9.36
CA TYR A 255 15.20 9.76 -8.03
C TYR A 255 16.27 8.67 -8.07
N ILE A 256 16.98 8.51 -6.96
CA ILE A 256 18.03 7.53 -6.75
C ILE A 256 17.52 6.54 -5.70
N THR A 257 17.45 5.27 -6.05
CA THR A 257 16.95 4.21 -5.13
C THR A 257 18.05 3.61 -4.28
N GLU A 258 19.30 3.70 -4.70
CA GLU A 258 20.43 3.10 -4.00
C GLU A 258 20.63 3.70 -2.61
N ASP A 259 20.33 4.99 -2.43
CA ASP A 259 20.47 5.67 -1.16
C ASP A 259 19.48 5.20 -0.09
N SER A 260 18.30 4.71 -0.46
CA SER A 260 17.29 4.22 0.49
C SER A 260 17.77 2.98 1.25
N ALA A 261 18.65 2.17 0.64
CA ALA A 261 19.25 1.00 1.27
C ALA A 261 20.21 1.36 2.44
N PHE A 262 20.64 2.60 2.53
CA PHE A 262 21.55 3.10 3.57
C PHE A 262 20.84 3.82 4.72
N PHE A 263 19.51 3.77 4.75
CA PHE A 263 18.74 4.36 5.84
C PHE A 263 19.13 3.77 7.20
N LYS A 264 19.49 4.63 8.16
CA LYS A 264 19.98 4.23 9.48
C LYS A 264 18.90 4.42 10.53
N MET A 265 18.60 3.33 11.24
CA MET A 265 17.83 3.37 12.49
C MET A 265 18.79 3.68 13.64
N ASP A 266 19.09 4.94 13.85
CA ASP A 266 20.16 5.43 14.75
C ASP A 266 19.65 5.96 16.10
N ILE A 267 18.41 5.62 16.48
CA ILE A 267 17.92 6.01 17.81
C ILE A 267 18.55 5.14 18.87
N LYS A 268 19.40 5.75 19.66
CA LYS A 268 19.73 5.34 21.02
C LYS A 268 18.85 6.18 21.95
N MET A 269 17.80 5.59 22.51
CA MET A 269 17.17 6.17 23.68
C MET A 269 18.01 5.92 24.91
#